data_40b52646d496fdb59c134b15bdde6b8f
#
_entry.id   40b52646d496fdb59c134b15bdde6b8f
#
_cell.length_a   1.000
_cell.length_b   1.000
_cell.length_c   1.000
_cell.angle_alpha   90.00
_cell.angle_beta   90.00
_cell.angle_gamma   90.00
#
_symmetry.space_group_name_H-M   'P 1'
#
loop_
_entity.id
_entity.type
_entity.pdbx_description
1 polymer ?
#
loop_
_entity_poly.entity_id
_entity_poly.type
_entity_poly.pdbx_seq_one_letter_code
_entity_poly.pdbx_strand_id
1 'polypeptide(L)'
;MVERYVVSHEKRCLRVIYDIESWKANQNQIQIKNKSQNQVQIKNQNENKNEIRIFGSEFVKNNQDKLDLIINNEKTKLTDIIINEDDYLEVIIVQKDENSYLKDMSGMFCECDYIKEFKEFPEHKLLDFSNVKDISYMFRGCSKIKKLNLDIFKGLVNIENMESLFFECKELIEINGLQEWYTPKVTSMTNMFNGCEKLKKINDIAQFRTDIVSKFSGMFYNCKSLSELPDIRNWEMKNAKKLESMFEKCESLVKLPDISNWNMEKVKGVKKMFCGRESLEYIPDFTRWKLERIRYLKDIFKGCEALNPRPDLSQWKIGSRDKLDIKF
;
A
#
# COMPACT_ATOMS: atom_id res chain seq x y z
N MET A 1 20.73 36.84 13.74
CA MET A 1 21.38 35.70 13.07
C MET A 1 20.65 34.47 13.54
N VAL A 2 19.86 33.86 12.67
CA VAL A 2 19.24 32.55 12.99
C VAL A 2 20.39 31.54 12.88
N GLU A 3 20.78 30.92 13.99
CA GLU A 3 21.75 29.82 13.95
C GLU A 3 21.15 28.69 13.11
N ARG A 4 21.77 28.39 11.97
CA ARG A 4 21.38 27.23 11.17
C ARG A 4 21.63 25.99 11.98
N TYR A 5 20.59 25.20 12.21
CA TYR A 5 20.72 23.95 12.93
C TYR A 5 21.55 22.97 12.11
N VAL A 6 22.71 22.62 12.65
CA VAL A 6 23.61 21.62 12.05
C VAL A 6 23.32 20.27 12.73
N VAL A 7 22.90 19.29 11.93
CA VAL A 7 22.72 17.93 12.42
C VAL A 7 24.10 17.34 12.75
N SER A 8 24.27 16.77 13.95
CA SER A 8 25.48 16.04 14.28
C SER A 8 25.67 14.85 13.33
N HIS A 9 26.89 14.62 12.82
CA HIS A 9 27.22 13.51 11.90
C HIS A 9 26.89 12.12 12.46
N GLU A 10 26.77 11.98 13.78
CA GLU A 10 26.40 10.72 14.44
C GLU A 10 24.91 10.42 14.36
N LYS A 11 24.07 11.42 14.08
CA LYS A 11 22.61 11.24 14.01
C LYS A 11 22.18 10.45 12.78
N ARG A 12 21.14 9.62 12.95
CA ARG A 12 20.48 8.90 11.86
C ARG A 12 19.34 9.74 11.30
N CYS A 13 19.29 9.88 9.98
CA CYS A 13 18.37 10.77 9.29
C CYS A 13 17.71 10.12 8.07
N LEU A 14 16.53 10.60 7.74
CA LEU A 14 15.84 10.35 6.47
C LEU A 14 15.36 11.69 5.90
N ARG A 15 15.62 11.93 4.64
CA ARG A 15 15.23 13.15 3.93
C ARG A 15 14.04 12.86 3.03
N VAL A 16 12.99 13.67 3.17
CA VAL A 16 11.76 13.60 2.37
C VAL A 16 11.58 14.91 1.62
N ILE A 17 11.42 14.85 0.31
CA ILE A 17 11.18 16.01 -0.55
C ILE A 17 9.72 15.97 -1.01
N TYR A 18 9.04 17.12 -0.95
CA TYR A 18 7.64 17.28 -1.33
C TYR A 18 7.49 18.06 -2.64
N ASP A 19 6.50 17.69 -3.45
CA ASP A 19 6.17 18.34 -4.73
C ASP A 19 5.25 19.53 -4.50
N ILE A 20 5.85 20.67 -4.22
CA ILE A 20 5.12 21.91 -3.92
C ILE A 20 4.46 22.50 -5.17
N GLU A 21 5.02 22.31 -6.34
CA GLU A 21 4.42 22.78 -7.61
C GLU A 21 3.05 22.11 -7.83
N SER A 22 3.01 20.77 -7.71
CA SER A 22 1.76 19.99 -7.82
C SER A 22 0.76 20.36 -6.71
N TRP A 23 1.23 20.60 -5.49
CA TRP A 23 0.38 21.05 -4.38
C TRP A 23 -0.25 22.41 -4.66
N LYS A 24 0.53 23.43 -5.05
CA LYS A 24 0.04 24.78 -5.42
C LYS A 24 -0.94 24.74 -6.59
N ALA A 25 -0.64 23.96 -7.63
CA ALA A 25 -1.52 23.79 -8.78
C ALA A 25 -2.89 23.21 -8.39
N ASN A 26 -2.91 22.24 -7.48
CA ASN A 26 -4.16 21.65 -6.98
C ASN A 26 -4.96 22.66 -6.14
N GLN A 27 -4.34 23.45 -5.27
CA GLN A 27 -5.00 24.49 -4.49
C GLN A 27 -5.68 25.53 -5.40
N ASN A 28 -5.00 25.95 -6.48
CA ASN A 28 -5.56 26.87 -7.47
C ASN A 28 -6.79 26.28 -8.19
N GLN A 29 -6.77 24.99 -8.56
CA GLN A 29 -7.91 24.32 -9.19
C GLN A 29 -9.14 24.25 -8.27
N ILE A 30 -8.93 23.97 -6.98
CA ILE A 30 -10.00 23.97 -5.97
C ILE A 30 -10.63 25.37 -5.87
N GLN A 31 -9.83 26.44 -5.83
CA GLN A 31 -10.32 27.81 -5.78
C GLN A 31 -11.14 28.19 -7.01
N ILE A 32 -10.70 27.78 -8.22
CA ILE A 32 -11.44 28.04 -9.47
C ILE A 32 -12.78 27.33 -9.47
N LYS A 33 -12.83 26.05 -9.07
CA LYS A 33 -14.08 25.27 -8.96
C LYS A 33 -15.05 25.90 -7.96
N ASN A 34 -14.58 26.34 -6.81
CA ASN A 34 -15.40 26.99 -5.80
C ASN A 34 -15.95 28.35 -6.23
N LYS A 35 -15.24 29.09 -7.11
CA LYS A 35 -15.71 30.35 -7.70
C LYS A 35 -16.72 30.14 -8.82
N SER A 36 -16.61 29.06 -9.61
CA SER A 36 -17.51 28.78 -10.74
C SER A 36 -18.83 28.12 -10.33
N GLN A 37 -18.90 27.50 -9.15
CA GLN A 37 -20.12 26.97 -8.58
C GLN A 37 -20.66 28.00 -7.58
N ASN A 38 -21.60 28.86 -8.02
CA ASN A 38 -22.41 29.74 -7.17
C ASN A 38 -23.29 28.88 -6.23
N GLN A 39 -22.72 28.04 -5.40
CA GLN A 39 -23.44 27.22 -4.45
C GLN A 39 -23.06 27.61 -3.02
N VAL A 40 -24.12 27.85 -2.26
CA VAL A 40 -24.24 27.97 -0.82
C VAL A 40 -23.03 27.39 -0.09
N GLN A 41 -22.34 28.25 0.64
CA GLN A 41 -21.28 27.90 1.57
C GLN A 41 -21.75 26.78 2.51
N ILE A 42 -21.45 25.53 2.18
CA ILE A 42 -21.22 24.55 3.21
C ILE A 42 -19.85 24.92 3.78
N LYS A 43 -19.86 25.52 4.95
CA LYS A 43 -18.68 25.73 5.77
C LYS A 43 -18.09 24.36 6.08
N ASN A 44 -17.27 23.81 5.19
CA ASN A 44 -16.25 22.86 5.57
C ASN A 44 -15.16 23.68 6.26
N GLN A 45 -15.09 23.49 7.56
CA GLN A 45 -14.20 24.16 8.49
C GLN A 45 -12.75 23.99 8.02
N ASN A 46 -12.04 25.13 7.88
CA ASN A 46 -10.59 25.29 7.95
C ASN A 46 -9.72 24.42 7.04
N GLU A 47 -9.85 24.54 5.73
CA GLU A 47 -8.66 24.34 4.89
C GLU A 47 -7.90 25.69 4.90
N ASN A 48 -6.95 25.82 5.82
CA ASN A 48 -5.95 26.90 5.75
C ASN A 48 -5.21 26.72 4.43
N LYS A 49 -5.19 27.77 3.60
CA LYS A 49 -4.71 27.73 2.21
C LYS A 49 -3.27 27.24 2.03
N ASN A 50 -2.49 27.19 3.11
CA ASN A 50 -1.05 26.90 3.10
C ASN A 50 -0.68 25.64 3.89
N GLU A 51 -1.65 24.84 4.32
CA GLU A 51 -1.37 23.61 5.06
C GLU A 51 -1.02 22.46 4.12
N ILE A 52 0.06 21.77 4.40
CA ILE A 52 0.47 20.54 3.74
C ILE A 52 0.66 19.42 4.76
N ARG A 53 0.08 18.25 4.49
CA ARG A 53 0.29 17.07 5.31
C ARG A 53 1.62 16.43 4.95
N ILE A 54 2.47 16.25 5.96
CA ILE A 54 3.80 15.65 5.83
C ILE A 54 3.91 14.27 6.48
N PHE A 55 3.04 13.98 7.48
CA PHE A 55 2.94 12.66 8.11
C PHE A 55 1.50 12.32 8.48
N GLY A 56 1.22 11.05 8.73
CA GLY A 56 -0.04 10.61 9.31
C GLY A 56 -0.08 10.91 10.82
N SER A 57 -1.23 11.33 11.33
CA SER A 57 -1.38 11.77 12.71
C SER A 57 -1.10 10.68 13.75
N GLU A 58 -1.47 9.42 13.45
CA GLU A 58 -1.16 8.28 14.35
C GLU A 58 0.34 8.00 14.42
N PHE A 59 1.05 8.09 13.29
CA PHE A 59 2.51 7.95 13.28
C PHE A 59 3.18 9.01 14.18
N VAL A 60 2.74 10.27 14.06
CA VAL A 60 3.25 11.38 14.90
C VAL A 60 3.04 11.08 16.37
N LYS A 61 1.82 10.70 16.75
CA LYS A 61 1.46 10.35 18.13
C LYS A 61 2.35 9.23 18.70
N ASN A 62 2.62 8.19 17.91
CA ASN A 62 3.35 7.00 18.34
C ASN A 62 4.88 7.19 18.37
N ASN A 63 5.42 8.25 17.74
CA ASN A 63 6.86 8.42 17.56
C ASN A 63 7.41 9.80 17.94
N GLN A 64 6.61 10.71 18.51
CA GLN A 64 7.04 12.05 18.90
C GLN A 64 8.12 12.08 19.97
N ASP A 65 8.28 11.00 20.72
CA ASP A 65 9.35 10.82 21.70
C ASP A 65 10.67 10.34 21.09
N LYS A 66 10.65 9.80 19.85
CA LYS A 66 11.78 9.16 19.18
C LYS A 66 12.42 10.02 18.09
N LEU A 67 11.62 10.89 17.48
CA LEU A 67 12.02 11.64 16.30
C LEU A 67 11.86 13.15 16.51
N ASP A 68 12.75 13.90 15.88
CA ASP A 68 12.64 15.34 15.64
C ASP A 68 12.58 15.59 14.14
N LEU A 69 12.20 16.79 13.74
CA LEU A 69 12.24 17.25 12.36
C LEU A 69 13.19 18.44 12.21
N ILE A 70 13.72 18.58 11.00
CA ILE A 70 14.35 19.82 10.54
C ILE A 70 13.59 20.21 9.28
N ILE A 71 13.02 21.40 9.28
CA ILE A 71 12.28 22.01 8.18
C ILE A 71 12.89 23.40 7.96
N ASN A 72 13.31 23.68 6.73
CA ASN A 72 13.94 24.96 6.38
C ASN A 72 15.11 25.34 7.30
N ASN A 73 15.95 24.35 7.69
CA ASN A 73 17.07 24.47 8.60
C ASN A 73 16.69 24.80 10.06
N GLU A 74 15.44 24.71 10.44
CA GLU A 74 14.97 24.86 11.83
C GLU A 74 14.55 23.54 12.42
N LYS A 75 15.05 23.25 13.64
CA LYS A 75 14.63 22.07 14.38
C LYS A 75 13.25 22.27 14.96
N THR A 76 12.34 21.30 14.70
CA THR A 76 11.00 21.29 15.25
C THR A 76 10.64 19.90 15.78
N LYS A 77 9.55 19.83 16.53
CA LYS A 77 8.96 18.55 16.98
C LYS A 77 8.31 17.84 15.81
N LEU A 78 8.23 16.51 15.91
CA LEU A 78 7.46 15.70 14.95
C LEU A 78 6.01 16.22 14.89
N THR A 79 5.55 16.58 13.69
CA THR A 79 4.20 17.07 13.41
C THR A 79 3.65 16.43 12.14
N ASP A 80 2.33 16.41 11.98
CA ASP A 80 1.66 15.83 10.81
C ASP A 80 1.34 16.86 9.72
N ILE A 81 1.15 18.13 10.08
CA ILE A 81 0.82 19.22 9.18
C ILE A 81 1.76 20.40 9.42
N ILE A 82 2.16 21.05 8.35
CA ILE A 82 2.91 22.31 8.40
C ILE A 82 2.27 23.35 7.49
N ILE A 83 2.53 24.62 7.79
CA ILE A 83 2.25 25.73 6.89
C ILE A 83 3.51 25.91 6.02
N ASN A 84 3.34 25.93 4.69
CA ASN A 84 4.42 26.10 3.75
C ASN A 84 4.11 27.28 2.80
N GLU A 85 4.97 28.28 2.78
CA GLU A 85 4.88 29.44 1.90
C GLU A 85 5.94 29.40 0.77
N ASP A 86 6.93 28.53 0.91
CA ASP A 86 8.05 28.39 -0.02
C ASP A 86 7.66 27.58 -1.28
N ASP A 87 8.49 27.69 -2.33
CA ASP A 87 8.39 26.89 -3.55
C ASP A 87 9.04 25.49 -3.42
N TYR A 88 9.69 25.25 -2.29
CA TYR A 88 10.40 24.01 -1.98
C TYR A 88 10.12 23.59 -0.55
N LEU A 89 9.91 22.29 -0.33
CA LEU A 89 9.76 21.72 0.99
C LEU A 89 10.61 20.46 1.12
N GLU A 90 11.55 20.55 2.02
CA GLU A 90 12.38 19.43 2.47
C GLU A 90 12.17 19.21 3.96
N VAL A 91 11.88 17.99 4.31
CA VAL A 91 11.74 17.55 5.71
C VAL A 91 12.80 16.54 6.02
N ILE A 92 13.65 16.81 7.00
CA ILE A 92 14.64 15.88 7.49
C ILE A 92 14.13 15.30 8.81
N ILE A 93 13.95 14.00 8.83
CA ILE A 93 13.55 13.23 10.01
C ILE A 93 14.84 12.83 10.73
N VAL A 94 14.95 13.16 12.00
CA VAL A 94 16.17 12.92 12.80
C VAL A 94 15.82 12.06 14.01
N GLN A 95 16.56 10.98 14.19
CA GLN A 95 16.46 10.15 15.40
C GLN A 95 17.01 10.93 16.61
N LYS A 96 16.25 11.01 17.71
CA LYS A 96 16.63 11.80 18.89
C LYS A 96 17.89 11.30 19.59
N ASP A 97 17.96 10.00 19.78
CA ASP A 97 19.12 9.34 20.42
C ASP A 97 19.32 7.93 19.86
N GLU A 98 20.44 7.31 20.17
CA GLU A 98 20.84 5.99 19.66
C GLU A 98 19.88 4.85 20.07
N ASN A 99 19.14 5.01 21.15
CA ASN A 99 18.21 4.03 21.70
C ASN A 99 16.76 4.27 21.25
N SER A 100 16.49 5.35 20.51
CA SER A 100 15.17 5.72 20.00
C SER A 100 14.81 4.91 18.74
N TYR A 101 14.79 3.57 18.85
CA TYR A 101 14.50 2.69 17.71
C TYR A 101 13.06 2.83 17.23
N LEU A 102 12.88 2.96 15.91
CA LEU A 102 11.58 2.83 15.26
C LEU A 102 11.15 1.38 15.27
N LYS A 103 9.97 1.11 15.86
CA LYS A 103 9.32 -0.22 15.84
C LYS A 103 8.03 -0.20 15.06
N ASP A 104 7.42 0.96 14.94
CA ASP A 104 6.12 1.19 14.33
C ASP A 104 6.20 2.37 13.37
N MET A 105 6.01 2.09 12.08
CA MET A 105 5.91 3.06 11.01
C MET A 105 4.52 3.05 10.39
N SER A 106 3.53 2.48 11.11
CA SER A 106 2.15 2.44 10.63
C SER A 106 1.63 3.86 10.37
N GLY A 107 1.02 4.02 9.20
CA GLY A 107 0.49 5.29 8.76
C GLY A 107 1.51 6.44 8.60
N MET A 108 2.83 6.17 8.53
CA MET A 108 3.86 7.22 8.51
C MET A 108 3.57 8.33 7.49
N PHE A 109 3.19 7.96 6.28
CA PHE A 109 2.86 8.88 5.20
C PHE A 109 1.38 8.80 4.78
N CYS A 110 0.49 8.41 5.71
CA CYS A 110 -0.94 8.29 5.43
C CYS A 110 -1.50 9.66 4.98
N GLU A 111 -2.18 9.64 3.81
CA GLU A 111 -2.78 10.83 3.18
C GLU A 111 -1.76 11.94 2.78
N CYS A 112 -0.48 11.58 2.62
CA CYS A 112 0.56 12.50 2.18
C CYS A 112 0.64 12.51 0.65
N ASP A 113 -0.18 13.30 0.00
CA ASP A 113 -0.40 13.29 -1.46
C ASP A 113 0.78 13.80 -2.31
N TYR A 114 1.74 14.51 -1.70
CA TYR A 114 2.74 15.30 -2.42
C TYR A 114 4.18 14.87 -2.14
N ILE A 115 4.41 13.66 -1.66
CA ILE A 115 5.77 13.11 -1.57
C ILE A 115 6.33 12.96 -2.98
N LYS A 116 7.49 13.55 -3.23
CA LYS A 116 8.22 13.48 -4.49
C LYS A 116 9.28 12.38 -4.46
N GLU A 117 10.12 12.40 -3.45
CA GLU A 117 11.21 11.44 -3.32
C GLU A 117 11.72 11.31 -1.88
N PHE A 118 12.37 10.19 -1.62
CA PHE A 118 13.13 9.93 -0.39
C PHE A 118 14.61 9.93 -0.73
N LYS A 119 15.44 10.55 0.13
CA LYS A 119 16.90 10.62 -0.04
C LYS A 119 17.64 10.32 1.25
N GLU A 120 18.86 9.82 1.11
CA GLU A 120 19.82 9.85 2.20
C GLU A 120 20.21 11.30 2.47
N PHE A 121 20.45 11.63 3.73
CA PHE A 121 20.99 12.94 4.09
C PHE A 121 22.51 12.84 4.05
N PRO A 122 23.22 13.63 3.20
CA PRO A 122 24.64 13.50 3.01
C PRO A 122 25.41 13.52 4.31
N GLU A 123 26.45 12.67 4.41
CA GLU A 123 27.35 12.56 5.57
C GLU A 123 26.67 12.07 6.87
N HIS A 124 25.40 11.68 6.83
CA HIS A 124 24.66 11.13 7.96
C HIS A 124 24.27 9.68 7.72
N LYS A 125 24.15 8.92 8.81
CA LYS A 125 23.63 7.56 8.74
C LYS A 125 22.14 7.58 8.43
N LEU A 126 21.67 6.65 7.59
CA LEU A 126 20.24 6.44 7.36
C LEU A 126 19.55 6.00 8.66
N LEU A 127 18.26 6.34 8.81
CA LEU A 127 17.41 5.80 9.87
C LEU A 127 17.51 4.27 9.89
N ASP A 128 17.52 3.70 11.08
CA ASP A 128 17.57 2.25 11.25
C ASP A 128 16.15 1.67 11.23
N PHE A 129 15.83 0.95 10.17
CA PHE A 129 14.53 0.30 10.00
C PHE A 129 14.53 -1.17 10.45
N SER A 130 15.66 -1.69 10.95
CA SER A 130 15.82 -3.11 11.28
C SER A 130 14.89 -3.59 12.40
N ASN A 131 14.41 -2.70 13.25
CA ASN A 131 13.50 -3.01 14.35
C ASN A 131 12.02 -2.77 14.00
N VAL A 132 11.72 -2.29 12.79
CA VAL A 132 10.35 -1.98 12.38
C VAL A 132 9.58 -3.27 12.14
N LYS A 133 8.41 -3.37 12.78
CA LYS A 133 7.50 -4.51 12.68
C LYS A 133 6.20 -4.18 11.96
N ASP A 134 5.70 -2.98 12.11
CA ASP A 134 4.43 -2.54 11.51
C ASP A 134 4.65 -1.38 10.54
N ILE A 135 4.25 -1.62 9.29
CA ILE A 135 4.20 -0.62 8.22
C ILE A 135 2.79 -0.55 7.60
N SER A 136 1.78 -1.05 8.34
CA SER A 136 0.40 -0.96 7.88
C SER A 136 0.00 0.50 7.63
N TYR A 137 -0.81 0.72 6.62
CA TYR A 137 -1.31 2.06 6.25
C TYR A 137 -0.22 3.09 5.90
N MET A 138 1.07 2.71 5.75
CA MET A 138 2.18 3.66 5.64
C MET A 138 1.98 4.69 4.53
N PHE A 139 1.43 4.29 3.37
CA PHE A 139 1.10 5.18 2.24
C PHE A 139 -0.40 5.21 1.94
N ARG A 140 -1.26 4.81 2.90
CA ARG A 140 -2.70 4.80 2.70
C ARG A 140 -3.19 6.19 2.29
N GLY A 141 -4.02 6.24 1.24
CA GLY A 141 -4.67 7.49 0.83
C GLY A 141 -3.74 8.51 0.17
N CYS A 142 -2.49 8.14 -0.17
CA CYS A 142 -1.61 9.00 -0.99
C CYS A 142 -2.16 9.06 -2.42
N SER A 143 -3.30 9.71 -2.58
CA SER A 143 -4.17 9.56 -3.76
C SER A 143 -3.63 10.23 -5.02
N LYS A 144 -2.60 11.10 -4.91
CA LYS A 144 -2.02 11.85 -6.03
C LYS A 144 -0.61 11.41 -6.41
N ILE A 145 0.02 10.57 -5.61
CA ILE A 145 1.35 10.06 -5.90
C ILE A 145 1.27 9.14 -7.12
N LYS A 146 2.10 9.40 -8.14
CA LYS A 146 2.16 8.60 -9.37
C LYS A 146 3.25 7.55 -9.36
N LYS A 147 4.36 7.82 -8.69
CA LYS A 147 5.52 6.93 -8.60
C LYS A 147 6.10 6.96 -7.20
N LEU A 148 6.51 5.80 -6.72
CA LEU A 148 7.23 5.64 -5.44
C LEU A 148 8.51 4.84 -5.68
N ASN A 149 9.63 5.36 -5.20
CA ASN A 149 10.87 4.62 -5.06
C ASN A 149 11.11 4.34 -3.57
N LEU A 150 11.14 3.07 -3.20
CA LEU A 150 11.25 2.57 -1.84
C LEU A 150 12.62 1.95 -1.53
N ASP A 151 13.63 2.08 -2.43
CA ASP A 151 14.96 1.51 -2.24
C ASP A 151 15.60 1.94 -0.92
N ILE A 152 15.27 3.13 -0.44
CA ILE A 152 15.77 3.65 0.83
C ILE A 152 15.32 2.83 2.05
N PHE A 153 14.21 2.09 1.93
CA PHE A 153 13.66 1.26 3.00
C PHE A 153 14.15 -0.19 2.96
N LYS A 154 15.25 -0.49 2.26
CA LYS A 154 15.87 -1.83 2.19
C LYS A 154 16.19 -2.46 3.54
N GLY A 155 16.32 -1.68 4.61
CA GLY A 155 16.54 -2.16 5.98
C GLY A 155 15.31 -2.73 6.70
N LEU A 156 14.13 -2.77 6.06
CA LEU A 156 12.89 -3.33 6.60
C LEU A 156 12.93 -4.88 6.56
N VAL A 157 13.60 -5.49 7.53
CA VAL A 157 13.85 -6.95 7.55
C VAL A 157 13.02 -7.71 8.61
N ASN A 158 12.30 -7.01 9.48
CA ASN A 158 11.52 -7.59 10.57
C ASN A 158 10.01 -7.29 10.51
N ILE A 159 9.51 -6.95 9.33
CA ILE A 159 8.08 -6.59 9.12
C ILE A 159 7.19 -7.79 9.48
N GLU A 160 6.16 -7.53 10.29
CA GLU A 160 5.12 -8.49 10.67
C GLU A 160 3.75 -8.15 10.04
N ASN A 161 3.51 -6.86 9.73
CA ASN A 161 2.23 -6.35 9.22
C ASN A 161 2.41 -5.37 8.06
N MET A 162 1.78 -5.67 6.91
CA MET A 162 1.76 -4.86 5.68
C MET A 162 0.33 -4.53 5.24
N GLU A 163 -0.64 -4.57 6.18
CA GLU A 163 -2.05 -4.33 5.89
C GLU A 163 -2.25 -2.91 5.33
N SER A 164 -2.99 -2.82 4.22
CA SER A 164 -3.39 -1.54 3.62
C SER A 164 -2.23 -0.58 3.30
N LEU A 165 -1.03 -1.11 3.04
CA LEU A 165 0.19 -0.33 2.85
C LEU A 165 0.05 0.78 1.81
N PHE A 166 -0.59 0.49 0.65
CA PHE A 166 -0.86 1.42 -0.45
C PHE A 166 -2.38 1.57 -0.71
N PHE A 167 -3.22 1.35 0.31
CA PHE A 167 -4.67 1.43 0.18
C PHE A 167 -5.10 2.80 -0.38
N GLU A 168 -5.94 2.80 -1.46
CA GLU A 168 -6.45 4.03 -2.12
C GLU A 168 -5.36 4.97 -2.69
N CYS A 169 -4.20 4.45 -3.06
CA CYS A 169 -3.23 5.21 -3.86
C CYS A 169 -3.69 5.25 -5.33
N LYS A 170 -4.75 5.99 -5.62
CA LYS A 170 -5.52 5.93 -6.88
C LYS A 170 -4.71 6.27 -8.13
N GLU A 171 -3.81 7.25 -8.03
CA GLU A 171 -2.99 7.73 -9.14
C GLU A 171 -1.66 6.97 -9.28
N LEU A 172 -1.36 6.04 -8.40
CA LEU A 172 -0.09 5.31 -8.38
C LEU A 172 0.04 4.41 -9.61
N ILE A 173 1.08 4.62 -10.41
CA ILE A 173 1.34 3.91 -11.67
C ILE A 173 2.47 2.90 -11.50
N GLU A 174 3.47 3.23 -10.66
CA GLU A 174 4.73 2.51 -10.55
C GLU A 174 5.27 2.55 -9.13
N ILE A 175 5.75 1.40 -8.66
CA ILE A 175 6.45 1.24 -7.37
C ILE A 175 7.76 0.51 -7.65
N ASN A 176 8.87 1.04 -7.15
CA ASN A 176 10.18 0.42 -7.19
C ASN A 176 10.71 0.19 -5.77
N GLY A 177 11.63 -0.77 -5.59
CA GLY A 177 12.29 -1.02 -4.31
C GLY A 177 11.65 -2.12 -3.46
N LEU A 178 10.52 -2.71 -3.87
CA LEU A 178 9.90 -3.81 -3.10
C LEU A 178 10.73 -5.10 -3.14
N GLN A 179 11.57 -5.29 -4.17
CA GLN A 179 12.46 -6.45 -4.29
C GLN A 179 13.49 -6.56 -3.16
N GLU A 180 13.78 -5.46 -2.48
CA GLU A 180 14.74 -5.44 -1.38
C GLU A 180 14.11 -5.80 -0.02
N TRP A 181 12.78 -6.00 0.01
CA TRP A 181 12.08 -6.24 1.26
C TRP A 181 12.04 -7.73 1.61
N TYR A 182 12.58 -8.06 2.77
CA TYR A 182 12.56 -9.41 3.30
C TYR A 182 11.36 -9.62 4.22
N THR A 183 10.45 -10.54 3.87
CA THR A 183 9.12 -10.66 4.50
C THR A 183 8.85 -11.97 5.28
N PRO A 184 9.83 -12.60 5.95
CA PRO A 184 9.66 -13.93 6.58
C PRO A 184 8.74 -13.92 7.79
N LYS A 185 8.44 -12.73 8.36
CA LYS A 185 7.61 -12.56 9.55
C LYS A 185 6.23 -11.96 9.25
N VAL A 186 5.94 -11.65 7.99
CA VAL A 186 4.66 -11.03 7.61
C VAL A 186 3.51 -12.02 7.78
N THR A 187 2.48 -11.60 8.50
CA THR A 187 1.27 -12.38 8.77
C THR A 187 0.02 -11.86 8.06
N SER A 188 0.01 -10.58 7.66
CA SER A 188 -1.09 -9.93 6.95
C SER A 188 -0.60 -9.08 5.78
N MET A 189 -1.20 -9.29 4.60
CA MET A 189 -1.10 -8.48 3.38
C MET A 189 -2.50 -8.01 2.92
N THR A 190 -3.46 -7.97 3.86
CA THR A 190 -4.83 -7.54 3.58
C THR A 190 -4.84 -6.14 2.96
N ASN A 191 -5.57 -5.97 1.87
CA ASN A 191 -5.77 -4.69 1.19
C ASN A 191 -4.48 -3.95 0.78
N MET A 192 -3.34 -4.63 0.64
CA MET A 192 -2.03 -3.99 0.43
C MET A 192 -2.03 -2.99 -0.73
N PHE A 193 -2.65 -3.33 -1.86
CA PHE A 193 -2.78 -2.49 -3.06
C PHE A 193 -4.24 -2.15 -3.40
N ASN A 194 -5.17 -2.33 -2.44
CA ASN A 194 -6.58 -2.10 -2.68
C ASN A 194 -6.84 -0.65 -3.12
N GLY A 195 -7.53 -0.47 -4.26
CA GLY A 195 -7.84 0.86 -4.79
C GLY A 195 -6.71 1.56 -5.53
N CYS A 196 -5.60 0.87 -5.84
CA CYS A 196 -4.56 1.39 -6.72
C CYS A 196 -5.02 1.33 -8.19
N GLU A 197 -5.98 2.17 -8.56
CA GLU A 197 -6.73 2.05 -9.83
C GLU A 197 -5.85 2.21 -11.07
N LYS A 198 -4.77 3.03 -11.02
CA LYS A 198 -3.85 3.28 -12.14
C LYS A 198 -2.58 2.43 -12.13
N LEU A 199 -2.42 1.54 -11.15
CA LEU A 199 -1.25 0.68 -11.06
C LEU A 199 -1.26 -0.34 -12.20
N LYS A 200 -0.28 -0.26 -13.10
CA LYS A 200 -0.22 -1.08 -14.31
C LYS A 200 0.47 -2.42 -14.10
N LYS A 201 1.54 -2.39 -13.32
CA LYS A 201 2.31 -3.59 -12.95
C LYS A 201 2.95 -3.37 -11.58
N ILE A 202 3.23 -4.47 -10.93
CA ILE A 202 3.94 -4.49 -9.66
C ILE A 202 5.22 -5.28 -9.91
N ASN A 203 6.35 -4.61 -9.78
CA ASN A 203 7.63 -5.29 -9.91
C ASN A 203 7.96 -5.97 -8.57
N ASP A 204 8.50 -7.18 -8.66
CA ASP A 204 9.34 -7.79 -7.64
C ASP A 204 8.72 -8.09 -6.26
N ILE A 205 7.44 -8.51 -6.22
CA ILE A 205 6.89 -9.15 -5.03
C ILE A 205 6.91 -10.70 -5.13
N ALA A 206 7.46 -11.24 -6.21
CA ALA A 206 7.56 -12.69 -6.42
C ALA A 206 8.38 -13.39 -5.31
N GLN A 207 9.40 -12.71 -4.78
CA GLN A 207 10.28 -13.22 -3.71
C GLN A 207 9.70 -13.04 -2.30
N PHE A 208 8.54 -12.42 -2.14
CA PHE A 208 7.94 -12.29 -0.81
C PHE A 208 7.74 -13.66 -0.16
N ARG A 209 8.20 -13.79 1.07
CA ARG A 209 7.95 -14.99 1.88
C ARG A 209 6.51 -14.96 2.37
N THR A 210 5.72 -15.94 1.94
CA THR A 210 4.27 -16.00 2.24
C THR A 210 3.88 -17.21 3.10
N ASP A 211 4.85 -17.99 3.49
CA ASP A 211 4.66 -19.26 4.19
C ASP A 211 3.94 -19.15 5.55
N ILE A 212 3.99 -18.00 6.22
CA ILE A 212 3.25 -17.72 7.44
C ILE A 212 2.09 -16.72 7.27
N VAL A 213 1.96 -16.12 6.08
CA VAL A 213 0.89 -15.16 5.81
C VAL A 213 -0.47 -15.85 5.86
N SER A 214 -1.39 -15.29 6.64
CA SER A 214 -2.73 -15.87 6.81
C SER A 214 -3.86 -15.06 6.17
N LYS A 215 -3.60 -13.79 5.83
CA LYS A 215 -4.61 -12.85 5.33
C LYS A 215 -4.14 -12.17 4.05
N PHE A 216 -4.87 -12.40 2.95
CA PHE A 216 -4.64 -11.78 1.63
C PHE A 216 -5.90 -11.09 1.08
N SER A 217 -6.98 -11.00 1.89
CA SER A 217 -8.25 -10.43 1.41
C SER A 217 -8.06 -9.05 0.80
N GLY A 218 -8.63 -8.85 -0.38
CA GLY A 218 -8.61 -7.57 -1.09
C GLY A 218 -7.23 -7.07 -1.50
N MET A 219 -6.18 -7.92 -1.49
CA MET A 219 -4.80 -7.47 -1.72
C MET A 219 -4.65 -6.64 -2.99
N PHE A 220 -5.34 -7.00 -4.08
CA PHE A 220 -5.36 -6.29 -5.37
C PHE A 220 -6.76 -5.82 -5.75
N TYR A 221 -7.68 -5.69 -4.77
CA TYR A 221 -9.04 -5.24 -5.04
C TYR A 221 -9.03 -3.89 -5.78
N ASN A 222 -9.83 -3.79 -6.86
CA ASN A 222 -10.00 -2.55 -7.61
C ASN A 222 -8.70 -1.97 -8.22
N CYS A 223 -7.72 -2.85 -8.53
CA CYS A 223 -6.55 -2.48 -9.33
C CYS A 223 -6.93 -2.53 -10.82
N LYS A 224 -7.73 -1.58 -11.29
CA LYS A 224 -8.37 -1.62 -12.61
C LYS A 224 -7.41 -1.69 -13.77
N SER A 225 -6.29 -0.96 -13.69
CA SER A 225 -5.28 -0.89 -14.76
C SER A 225 -4.21 -1.98 -14.68
N LEU A 226 -4.28 -2.87 -13.68
CA LEU A 226 -3.29 -3.93 -13.51
C LEU A 226 -3.48 -4.98 -14.60
N SER A 227 -2.58 -4.97 -15.60
CA SER A 227 -2.64 -5.86 -16.75
C SER A 227 -1.86 -7.16 -16.56
N GLU A 228 -0.87 -7.14 -15.67
CA GLU A 228 0.00 -8.27 -15.36
C GLU A 228 0.24 -8.37 -13.85
N LEU A 229 0.18 -9.59 -13.33
CA LEU A 229 0.65 -9.89 -11.97
C LEU A 229 2.11 -10.35 -12.04
N PRO A 230 2.93 -10.06 -11.02
CA PRO A 230 4.23 -10.71 -10.88
C PRO A 230 4.06 -12.22 -10.78
N ASP A 231 5.16 -12.95 -10.96
CA ASP A 231 5.15 -14.40 -10.83
C ASP A 231 4.97 -14.85 -9.39
N ILE A 232 3.71 -14.99 -8.97
CA ILE A 232 3.31 -15.43 -7.64
C ILE A 232 3.07 -16.94 -7.52
N ARG A 233 3.48 -17.74 -8.54
CA ARG A 233 3.34 -19.22 -8.52
C ARG A 233 4.01 -19.87 -7.31
N ASN A 234 5.11 -19.27 -6.86
CA ASN A 234 5.92 -19.78 -5.75
C ASN A 234 5.47 -19.32 -4.38
N TRP A 235 4.38 -18.53 -4.30
CA TRP A 235 3.85 -18.15 -3.01
C TRP A 235 3.31 -19.36 -2.25
N GLU A 236 3.85 -19.56 -1.07
CA GLU A 236 3.42 -20.66 -0.20
C GLU A 236 2.13 -20.28 0.54
N MET A 237 1.00 -20.85 0.13
CA MET A 237 -0.32 -20.57 0.73
C MET A 237 -0.69 -21.47 1.92
N LYS A 238 0.28 -22.25 2.45
CA LYS A 238 0.04 -23.29 3.48
C LYS A 238 -0.61 -22.77 4.78
N ASN A 239 -0.52 -21.49 5.08
CA ASN A 239 -1.16 -20.85 6.23
C ASN A 239 -2.26 -19.84 5.85
N ALA A 240 -2.53 -19.66 4.57
CA ALA A 240 -3.57 -18.77 4.08
C ALA A 240 -4.95 -19.21 4.59
N LYS A 241 -5.73 -18.25 5.10
CA LYS A 241 -7.09 -18.48 5.62
C LYS A 241 -8.13 -17.63 4.89
N LYS A 242 -7.74 -16.46 4.41
CA LYS A 242 -8.64 -15.45 3.83
C LYS A 242 -8.09 -14.93 2.51
N LEU A 243 -8.83 -15.15 1.43
CA LEU A 243 -8.52 -14.72 0.06
C LEU A 243 -9.72 -13.98 -0.57
N GLU A 244 -10.70 -13.57 0.25
CA GLU A 244 -11.90 -12.91 -0.25
C GLU A 244 -11.51 -11.65 -1.05
N SER A 245 -12.13 -11.47 -2.23
CA SER A 245 -11.94 -10.29 -3.08
C SER A 245 -10.49 -10.02 -3.50
N MET A 246 -9.58 -11.00 -3.41
CA MET A 246 -8.13 -10.77 -3.62
C MET A 246 -7.84 -10.10 -4.96
N PHE A 247 -8.55 -10.47 -6.01
CA PHE A 247 -8.42 -9.92 -7.36
C PHE A 247 -9.74 -9.33 -7.90
N GLU A 248 -10.70 -9.02 -7.04
CA GLU A 248 -11.99 -8.46 -7.46
C GLU A 248 -11.77 -7.11 -8.15
N LYS A 249 -12.42 -6.89 -9.30
CA LYS A 249 -12.34 -5.66 -10.10
C LYS A 249 -10.94 -5.32 -10.64
N CYS A 250 -10.10 -6.32 -10.90
CA CYS A 250 -8.90 -6.14 -11.72
C CYS A 250 -9.28 -6.23 -13.20
N GLU A 251 -9.92 -5.19 -13.72
CA GLU A 251 -10.62 -5.18 -15.01
C GLU A 251 -9.69 -5.44 -16.21
N SER A 252 -8.44 -4.97 -16.16
CA SER A 252 -7.44 -5.13 -17.23
C SER A 252 -6.65 -6.45 -17.19
N LEU A 253 -6.86 -7.31 -16.20
CA LEU A 253 -6.06 -8.51 -16.02
C LEU A 253 -6.61 -9.68 -16.85
N VAL A 254 -5.96 -9.97 -17.98
CA VAL A 254 -6.41 -10.97 -18.97
C VAL A 254 -6.15 -12.40 -18.51
N LYS A 255 -5.04 -12.64 -17.81
CA LYS A 255 -4.65 -13.98 -17.33
C LYS A 255 -4.08 -13.94 -15.92
N LEU A 256 -4.20 -15.04 -15.23
CA LEU A 256 -3.52 -15.27 -13.95
C LEU A 256 -2.16 -15.96 -14.18
N PRO A 257 -1.14 -15.71 -13.34
CA PRO A 257 -0.01 -16.62 -13.25
C PRO A 257 -0.48 -18.01 -12.82
N ASP A 258 0.35 -19.04 -13.05
CA ASP A 258 -0.02 -20.41 -12.68
C ASP A 258 -0.04 -20.58 -11.15
N ILE A 259 -1.23 -20.43 -10.56
CA ILE A 259 -1.50 -20.60 -9.13
C ILE A 259 -2.15 -21.95 -8.80
N SER A 260 -2.12 -22.92 -9.74
CA SER A 260 -2.70 -24.26 -9.58
C SER A 260 -2.13 -25.01 -8.35
N ASN A 261 -0.86 -24.75 -8.02
CA ASN A 261 -0.15 -25.39 -6.91
C ASN A 261 -0.33 -24.70 -5.55
N TRP A 262 -1.13 -23.66 -5.46
CA TRP A 262 -1.40 -23.02 -4.18
C TRP A 262 -2.06 -23.99 -3.19
N ASN A 263 -1.49 -24.11 -2.00
CA ASN A 263 -2.07 -24.95 -0.95
C ASN A 263 -3.28 -24.26 -0.31
N MET A 264 -4.48 -24.73 -0.68
CA MET A 264 -5.76 -24.16 -0.24
C MET A 264 -6.36 -24.85 1.01
N GLU A 265 -5.68 -25.83 1.61
CA GLU A 265 -6.23 -26.68 2.70
C GLU A 265 -6.72 -25.92 3.92
N LYS A 266 -6.12 -24.77 4.26
CA LYS A 266 -6.52 -23.96 5.42
C LYS A 266 -7.43 -22.78 5.05
N VAL A 267 -7.67 -22.56 3.76
CA VAL A 267 -8.49 -21.44 3.29
C VAL A 267 -9.94 -21.65 3.66
N LYS A 268 -10.56 -20.60 4.22
CA LYS A 268 -11.96 -20.59 4.66
C LYS A 268 -12.86 -19.74 3.78
N GLY A 269 -12.30 -18.77 3.07
CA GLY A 269 -13.05 -17.83 2.25
C GLY A 269 -12.33 -17.47 0.97
N VAL A 270 -13.06 -17.57 -0.15
CA VAL A 270 -12.66 -17.13 -1.51
C VAL A 270 -13.81 -16.35 -2.17
N LYS A 271 -14.76 -15.83 -1.36
CA LYS A 271 -15.87 -15.03 -1.87
C LYS A 271 -15.35 -13.92 -2.78
N LYS A 272 -15.91 -13.82 -4.00
CA LYS A 272 -15.61 -12.78 -4.98
C LYS A 272 -14.13 -12.70 -5.40
N MET A 273 -13.33 -13.76 -5.19
CA MET A 273 -11.87 -13.71 -5.41
C MET A 273 -11.51 -13.23 -6.82
N PHE A 274 -12.31 -13.58 -7.83
CA PHE A 274 -12.12 -13.18 -9.23
C PHE A 274 -13.29 -12.37 -9.79
N CYS A 275 -14.19 -11.86 -8.96
CA CYS A 275 -15.41 -11.18 -9.40
C CYS A 275 -15.13 -9.87 -10.15
N GLY A 276 -15.95 -9.56 -11.17
CA GLY A 276 -15.87 -8.31 -11.92
C GLY A 276 -14.62 -8.18 -12.76
N ARG A 277 -14.24 -9.24 -13.47
CA ARG A 277 -13.05 -9.31 -14.32
C ARG A 277 -13.46 -9.63 -15.75
N GLU A 278 -14.01 -8.63 -16.41
CA GLU A 278 -14.56 -8.76 -17.76
C GLU A 278 -13.52 -9.24 -18.80
N SER A 279 -12.25 -8.88 -18.63
CA SER A 279 -11.15 -9.23 -19.53
C SER A 279 -10.46 -10.57 -19.23
N LEU A 280 -10.86 -11.30 -18.18
CA LEU A 280 -10.22 -12.56 -17.83
C LEU A 280 -10.61 -13.67 -18.81
N GLU A 281 -9.67 -14.05 -19.67
CA GLU A 281 -9.87 -15.09 -20.69
C GLU A 281 -9.49 -16.48 -20.19
N TYR A 282 -8.43 -16.56 -19.37
CA TYR A 282 -7.85 -17.82 -18.93
C TYR A 282 -7.58 -17.85 -17.45
N ILE A 283 -7.86 -19.00 -16.84
CA ILE A 283 -7.44 -19.31 -15.46
C ILE A 283 -6.63 -20.60 -15.45
N PRO A 284 -5.71 -20.77 -14.48
CA PRO A 284 -5.01 -22.03 -14.25
C PRO A 284 -5.97 -23.18 -13.94
N ASP A 285 -5.48 -24.41 -14.06
CA ASP A 285 -6.21 -25.58 -13.61
C ASP A 285 -6.31 -25.62 -12.08
N PHE A 286 -7.53 -25.46 -11.55
CA PHE A 286 -7.82 -25.47 -10.12
C PHE A 286 -8.28 -26.83 -9.60
N THR A 287 -8.21 -27.92 -10.36
CA THR A 287 -8.65 -29.25 -9.93
C THR A 287 -7.88 -29.77 -8.71
N ARG A 288 -6.64 -29.28 -8.50
CA ARG A 288 -5.80 -29.63 -7.35
C ARG A 288 -6.13 -28.87 -6.07
N TRP A 289 -6.97 -27.85 -6.14
CA TRP A 289 -7.32 -27.06 -4.97
C TRP A 289 -8.18 -27.88 -4.01
N LYS A 290 -7.69 -28.08 -2.78
CA LYS A 290 -8.42 -28.74 -1.70
C LYS A 290 -9.25 -27.70 -0.94
N LEU A 291 -10.57 -27.73 -1.13
CA LEU A 291 -11.49 -26.69 -0.68
C LEU A 291 -12.44 -27.16 0.44
N GLU A 292 -12.13 -28.26 1.15
CA GLU A 292 -13.02 -28.87 2.15
C GLU A 292 -13.33 -27.93 3.33
N ARG A 293 -12.48 -26.92 3.58
CA ARG A 293 -12.67 -25.95 4.66
C ARG A 293 -13.34 -24.65 4.23
N ILE A 294 -13.64 -24.50 2.94
CA ILE A 294 -14.29 -23.29 2.42
C ILE A 294 -15.69 -23.15 3.04
N ARG A 295 -15.97 -21.93 3.50
CA ARG A 295 -17.28 -21.51 4.06
C ARG A 295 -17.90 -20.38 3.24
N TYR A 296 -17.11 -19.63 2.49
CA TYR A 296 -17.52 -18.44 1.73
C TYR A 296 -16.97 -18.53 0.32
N LEU A 297 -17.80 -19.04 -0.63
CA LEU A 297 -17.45 -19.25 -2.03
C LEU A 297 -18.24 -18.33 -3.00
N LYS A 298 -19.29 -17.67 -2.51
CA LYS A 298 -20.24 -16.91 -3.32
C LYS A 298 -19.55 -15.94 -4.29
N ASP A 299 -20.09 -15.88 -5.50
CA ASP A 299 -19.70 -14.91 -6.56
C ASP A 299 -18.22 -14.98 -6.99
N ILE A 300 -17.55 -16.13 -6.84
CA ILE A 300 -16.09 -16.25 -7.10
C ILE A 300 -15.69 -15.82 -8.51
N PHE A 301 -16.51 -16.12 -9.55
CA PHE A 301 -16.28 -15.76 -10.96
C PHE A 301 -17.37 -14.85 -11.54
N LYS A 302 -18.22 -14.27 -10.70
CA LYS A 302 -19.30 -13.40 -11.20
C LYS A 302 -18.73 -12.22 -12.01
N GLY A 303 -19.23 -12.05 -13.25
CA GLY A 303 -18.75 -11.01 -14.16
C GLY A 303 -17.40 -11.32 -14.82
N CYS A 304 -17.02 -12.60 -14.93
CA CYS A 304 -15.91 -13.06 -15.76
C CYS A 304 -16.44 -13.50 -17.13
N GLU A 305 -16.96 -12.55 -17.92
CA GLU A 305 -17.70 -12.86 -19.13
C GLU A 305 -16.82 -13.39 -20.27
N ALA A 306 -15.56 -12.96 -20.34
CA ALA A 306 -14.59 -13.41 -21.35
C ALA A 306 -14.04 -14.82 -21.09
N LEU A 307 -14.30 -15.43 -19.93
CA LEU A 307 -13.69 -16.69 -19.53
C LEU A 307 -14.20 -17.87 -20.39
N ASN A 308 -13.31 -18.41 -21.23
CA ASN A 308 -13.61 -19.51 -22.14
C ASN A 308 -12.38 -20.43 -22.35
N PRO A 309 -12.46 -21.76 -22.05
CA PRO A 309 -13.62 -22.43 -21.45
C PRO A 309 -13.85 -22.05 -20.00
N ARG A 310 -15.09 -22.14 -19.56
CA ARG A 310 -15.39 -22.05 -18.11
C ARG A 310 -14.73 -23.19 -17.36
N PRO A 311 -14.20 -22.95 -16.14
CA PRO A 311 -13.50 -23.98 -15.39
C PRO A 311 -14.40 -25.15 -15.03
N ASP A 312 -13.87 -26.37 -15.13
CA ASP A 312 -14.52 -27.54 -14.54
C ASP A 312 -14.29 -27.54 -13.01
N LEU A 313 -15.38 -27.31 -12.29
CA LEU A 313 -15.35 -27.24 -10.83
C LEU A 313 -15.90 -28.54 -10.19
N SER A 314 -16.18 -29.57 -11.00
CA SER A 314 -16.76 -30.87 -10.54
C SER A 314 -15.88 -31.56 -9.51
N GLN A 315 -14.56 -31.35 -9.56
CA GLN A 315 -13.60 -31.93 -8.64
C GLN A 315 -13.47 -31.20 -7.31
N TRP A 316 -14.10 -30.02 -7.17
CA TRP A 316 -14.03 -29.26 -5.94
C TRP A 316 -14.86 -29.92 -4.83
N LYS A 317 -14.17 -30.51 -3.85
CA LYS A 317 -14.79 -31.04 -2.64
C LYS A 317 -15.05 -29.91 -1.66
N ILE A 318 -16.25 -29.33 -1.72
CA ILE A 318 -16.65 -28.21 -0.86
C ILE A 318 -17.40 -28.75 0.35
N GLY A 319 -17.07 -28.25 1.55
CA GLY A 319 -17.77 -28.58 2.79
C GLY A 319 -19.28 -28.22 2.70
N SER A 320 -20.12 -29.06 3.24
CA SER A 320 -21.52 -29.40 2.94
C SER A 320 -22.60 -28.32 3.11
N ARG A 321 -22.38 -27.01 3.15
CA ARG A 321 -23.47 -26.04 3.39
C ARG A 321 -23.76 -25.03 2.28
N ASP A 322 -22.83 -24.70 1.44
CA ASP A 322 -23.08 -23.78 0.32
C ASP A 322 -23.05 -24.57 -0.99
N LYS A 323 -24.24 -25.04 -1.43
CA LYS A 323 -24.40 -25.55 -2.78
C LYS A 323 -23.90 -24.47 -3.74
N LEU A 324 -23.00 -24.88 -4.64
CA LEU A 324 -22.38 -24.12 -5.71
C LEU A 324 -23.37 -23.20 -6.47
N ASP A 325 -23.67 -22.02 -5.93
CA ASP A 325 -24.25 -20.91 -6.71
C ASP A 325 -23.08 -20.10 -7.28
N ILE A 326 -22.28 -20.79 -8.14
CA ILE A 326 -21.18 -20.13 -8.85
C ILE A 326 -21.77 -19.48 -10.09
N LYS A 327 -21.92 -18.17 -10.01
CA LYS A 327 -22.29 -17.33 -11.16
C LYS A 327 -21.03 -16.91 -11.91
N PHE A 328 -21.13 -16.90 -13.24
CA PHE A 328 -20.12 -16.37 -14.15
C PHE A 328 -20.56 -15.04 -14.71
#